data_e61632a6a407d34d4c9ca21ed29f333c
#
_entry.id   e61632a6a407d34d4c9ca21ed29f333c
#
_cell.length_a   1.000
_cell.length_b   1.000
_cell.length_c   1.000
_cell.angle_alpha   90.00
_cell.angle_beta   90.00
_cell.angle_gamma   90.00
#
_symmetry.space_group_name_H-M   'P 1'
#
loop_
_entity.id
_entity.type
_entity.pdbx_description
1 polymer ?
#
loop_
_entity_poly.entity_id
_entity_poly.type
_entity_poly.pdbx_seq_one_letter_code
_entity_poly.pdbx_strand_id
1 'polypeptide(L)'
;MKNILSVCAFLLAFGALPLWGQSQDPLNEDQTTVRILEGDNSDPSIVRYGKSYYLVHKSDDLVNWVPCSTALTTFTGDIWAPDIVFHNKRFYIYFPTLNGKGKKTNMVTWADTPEGPWSTPVDLKIGGIDPEHVVGEDGKRYLLLSSGALYPLSDDGCSITGEPVRIYKEWEIPEEWDIEGVSMEGLNVKKVGEYYYLFVAEGGTAGPPTSHMVVQARSKNIMGPWENAPFNPLLRTESRNEKWWSKGHGSIVDTEDGRLFMIFHAYENGFQTLGRQTLLRELVQKEDGWLHLKEGAISLPAPERLKLSGIEDFVWQTCREHNLNDRFRITSDKISVEAKGNTPKEGSPLLARTSAHKYEVEACLELKGENTSAGLVAYYDENYHFGFGFNHKQMLRYRRGQVSRTESKLPQANQCGKMWLRLRNDANVLSAWYSADGKKWHKYPWGFEISGVHHNTVYGFLFVRPGIFAGGDGQVEVTDFVLRNLD
;
A
#
# COMPACT_ATOMS: atom_id res chain seq x y z
N MET A 1 49.02 9.59 65.66
CA MET A 1 48.02 8.60 66.03
C MET A 1 46.66 9.22 65.95
N LYS A 2 45.76 8.56 65.25
CA LYS A 2 44.35 8.81 65.09
C LYS A 2 43.96 9.91 64.08
N ASN A 3 43.59 9.43 62.88
CA ASN A 3 42.89 10.08 61.80
C ASN A 3 41.44 10.42 62.23
N ILE A 4 40.99 11.59 61.84
CA ILE A 4 39.58 11.91 61.76
C ILE A 4 39.26 12.31 60.30
N LEU A 5 38.54 11.46 59.61
CA LEU A 5 37.93 11.75 58.30
C LEU A 5 36.72 12.70 58.49
N SER A 6 36.78 13.82 57.82
CA SER A 6 35.62 14.72 57.68
C SER A 6 34.90 14.37 56.37
N VAL A 7 33.67 13.90 56.47
CA VAL A 7 32.79 13.63 55.32
C VAL A 7 32.02 14.90 55.04
N CYS A 8 32.34 15.57 53.91
CA CYS A 8 31.49 16.63 53.37
C CYS A 8 30.33 16.02 52.57
N ALA A 9 29.13 16.15 53.08
CA ALA A 9 27.91 15.83 52.35
C ALA A 9 27.59 16.97 51.36
N PHE A 10 27.71 16.68 50.07
CA PHE A 10 27.15 17.54 49.01
C PHE A 10 25.68 17.21 48.83
N LEU A 11 24.79 18.11 49.22
CA LEU A 11 23.37 18.11 48.82
C LEU A 11 23.29 18.57 47.37
N LEU A 12 23.11 17.62 46.43
CA LEU A 12 22.71 17.90 45.08
C LEU A 12 21.19 18.17 45.08
N ALA A 13 20.83 19.43 44.91
CA ALA A 13 19.43 19.80 44.58
C ALA A 13 19.14 19.35 43.14
N PHE A 14 18.40 18.26 43.01
CA PHE A 14 17.80 17.88 41.71
C PHE A 14 16.70 18.89 41.40
N GLY A 15 17.01 19.85 40.53
CA GLY A 15 16.00 20.63 39.83
C GLY A 15 15.20 19.68 38.95
N ALA A 16 13.88 19.63 39.14
CA ALA A 16 12.96 18.93 38.27
C ALA A 16 13.04 19.54 36.87
N LEU A 17 13.67 18.82 35.94
CA LEU A 17 13.51 19.11 34.51
C LEU A 17 12.06 18.84 34.14
N PRO A 18 11.43 19.67 33.33
CA PRO A 18 10.09 19.38 32.85
C PRO A 18 10.15 18.07 32.07
N LEU A 19 9.33 17.12 32.45
CA LEU A 19 9.04 15.90 31.67
C LEU A 19 8.40 16.30 30.35
N TRP A 20 9.21 16.46 29.34
CA TRP A 20 8.77 16.52 27.96
C TRP A 20 8.54 15.09 27.48
N GLY A 21 7.33 14.81 27.01
CA GLY A 21 6.99 13.58 26.32
C GLY A 21 6.40 12.51 27.23
N GLN A 22 5.10 12.64 27.54
CA GLN A 22 4.31 11.45 27.76
C GLN A 22 4.35 10.65 26.46
N SER A 23 5.06 9.51 26.49
CA SER A 23 4.95 8.50 25.44
C SER A 23 3.47 8.16 25.30
N GLN A 24 2.88 8.42 24.16
CA GLN A 24 1.56 7.89 23.85
C GLN A 24 1.67 6.36 24.03
N ASP A 25 0.80 5.81 24.83
CA ASP A 25 0.73 4.37 25.08
C ASP A 25 0.50 3.70 23.71
N PRO A 26 1.37 2.77 23.25
CA PRO A 26 1.19 2.05 21.99
C PRO A 26 -0.19 1.40 21.85
N LEU A 27 -0.81 1.04 22.98
CA LEU A 27 -2.18 0.50 23.04
C LEU A 27 -3.26 1.54 22.64
N ASN A 28 -2.96 2.84 22.75
CA ASN A 28 -3.93 3.89 22.44
C ASN A 28 -3.95 4.21 20.92
N GLU A 29 -2.90 3.93 20.19
CA GLU A 29 -2.82 4.16 18.75
C GLU A 29 -3.78 3.24 17.98
N ASP A 30 -3.97 1.99 18.42
CA ASP A 30 -4.90 1.03 17.81
C ASP A 30 -6.39 1.44 17.97
N GLN A 31 -6.71 2.28 18.95
CA GLN A 31 -8.09 2.79 19.14
C GLN A 31 -8.38 4.01 18.27
N THR A 32 -7.36 4.78 17.93
CA THR A 32 -7.48 6.03 17.18
C THR A 32 -7.16 5.87 15.69
N THR A 33 -6.50 4.78 15.30
CA THR A 33 -6.06 4.49 13.93
C THR A 33 -6.54 3.12 13.51
N VAL A 34 -7.31 3.04 12.43
CA VAL A 34 -7.90 1.80 11.91
C VAL A 34 -7.28 1.46 10.56
N ARG A 35 -6.75 0.23 10.42
CA ARG A 35 -6.37 -0.32 9.11
C ARG A 35 -7.63 -0.76 8.38
N ILE A 36 -7.83 -0.26 7.16
CA ILE A 36 -9.08 -0.42 6.42
C ILE A 36 -8.97 -1.30 5.17
N LEU A 37 -7.76 -1.57 4.68
CA LEU A 37 -7.55 -2.44 3.51
C LEU A 37 -6.43 -3.45 3.75
N GLU A 38 -6.54 -4.60 3.10
CA GLU A 38 -5.52 -5.64 3.09
C GLU A 38 -4.46 -5.37 2.01
N GLY A 39 -3.19 -5.55 2.36
CA GLY A 39 -2.03 -5.34 1.48
C GLY A 39 -1.66 -3.87 1.28
N ASP A 40 -0.70 -3.60 0.41
CA ASP A 40 -0.27 -2.24 0.06
C ASP A 40 -1.31 -1.60 -0.88
N ASN A 41 -2.05 -0.62 -0.36
CA ASN A 41 -2.91 0.28 -1.12
C ASN A 41 -2.55 1.71 -0.70
N SER A 42 -1.31 2.05 -0.93
CA SER A 42 -0.71 3.35 -0.61
C SER A 42 -1.26 4.47 -1.46
N ASP A 43 -0.93 5.68 -1.06
CA ASP A 43 -1.29 6.91 -1.79
C ASP A 43 -2.81 6.96 -2.07
N PRO A 44 -3.64 6.85 -1.01
CA PRO A 44 -5.07 6.66 -1.17
C PRO A 44 -5.76 7.96 -1.60
N SER A 45 -6.67 7.86 -2.56
CA SER A 45 -7.67 8.88 -2.85
C SER A 45 -9.07 8.31 -2.67
N ILE A 46 -9.97 9.10 -2.09
CA ILE A 46 -11.31 8.67 -1.71
C ILE A 46 -12.37 9.69 -2.07
N VAL A 47 -13.51 9.20 -2.57
CA VAL A 47 -14.69 10.03 -2.83
C VAL A 47 -15.94 9.40 -2.19
N ARG A 48 -16.81 10.25 -1.64
CA ARG A 48 -18.16 9.86 -1.24
C ARG A 48 -19.16 10.12 -2.37
N TYR A 49 -20.00 9.13 -2.65
CA TYR A 49 -21.13 9.28 -3.56
C TYR A 49 -22.39 8.63 -2.95
N GLY A 50 -23.38 9.43 -2.64
CA GLY A 50 -24.53 9.00 -1.88
C GLY A 50 -24.15 8.52 -0.48
N LYS A 51 -24.50 7.28 -0.16
CA LYS A 51 -24.18 6.62 1.11
C LYS A 51 -22.88 5.81 1.07
N SER A 52 -22.28 5.67 -0.10
CA SER A 52 -21.11 4.82 -0.31
C SER A 52 -19.84 5.63 -0.51
N TYR A 53 -18.71 5.01 -0.23
CA TYR A 53 -17.36 5.53 -0.40
C TYR A 53 -16.63 4.70 -1.45
N TYR A 54 -15.83 5.36 -2.28
CA TYR A 54 -15.08 4.73 -3.36
C TYR A 54 -13.62 5.14 -3.28
N LEU A 55 -12.79 4.15 -3.35
CA LEU A 55 -11.33 4.23 -3.43
C LEU A 55 -10.98 3.35 -4.65
N VAL A 56 -10.08 2.39 -4.58
CA VAL A 56 -10.01 1.25 -5.53
C VAL A 56 -11.05 0.17 -5.20
N HIS A 57 -11.76 0.34 -4.10
CA HIS A 57 -12.81 -0.51 -3.57
C HIS A 57 -14.02 0.35 -3.19
N LYS A 58 -15.16 -0.29 -2.93
CA LYS A 58 -16.37 0.34 -2.41
C LYS A 58 -16.60 -0.04 -0.96
N SER A 59 -17.06 0.91 -0.15
CA SER A 59 -17.51 0.70 1.22
C SER A 59 -18.75 1.55 1.52
N ASP A 60 -19.60 1.07 2.43
CA ASP A 60 -20.74 1.84 2.94
C ASP A 60 -20.48 2.35 4.37
N ASP A 61 -19.36 1.98 5.01
CA ASP A 61 -19.03 2.28 6.41
C ASP A 61 -17.58 2.73 6.66
N LEU A 62 -16.77 2.91 5.61
CA LEU A 62 -15.33 3.26 5.64
C LEU A 62 -14.39 2.16 6.18
N VAL A 63 -14.90 1.02 6.59
CA VAL A 63 -14.11 -0.04 7.22
C VAL A 63 -14.17 -1.34 6.43
N ASN A 64 -15.36 -1.70 5.94
CA ASN A 64 -15.58 -2.92 5.19
C ASN A 64 -15.61 -2.60 3.70
N TRP A 65 -14.58 -3.05 2.97
CA TRP A 65 -14.35 -2.71 1.57
C TRP A 65 -14.46 -3.93 0.66
N VAL A 66 -15.12 -3.76 -0.45
CA VAL A 66 -15.24 -4.78 -1.50
C VAL A 66 -14.71 -4.24 -2.83
N PRO A 67 -14.09 -5.05 -3.68
CA PRO A 67 -13.71 -4.63 -5.03
C PRO A 67 -14.92 -4.09 -5.78
N CYS A 68 -14.75 -2.96 -6.49
CA CYS A 68 -15.84 -2.33 -7.24
C CYS A 68 -15.74 -2.67 -8.74
N SER A 69 -14.70 -2.16 -9.39
CA SER A 69 -14.47 -2.38 -10.81
C SER A 69 -13.01 -2.21 -11.20
N THR A 70 -12.67 -2.59 -12.43
CA THR A 70 -11.36 -2.30 -13.03
C THR A 70 -11.49 -1.08 -13.95
N ALA A 71 -10.95 0.05 -13.54
CA ALA A 71 -11.04 1.29 -14.32
C ALA A 71 -10.14 1.29 -15.56
N LEU A 72 -9.05 0.54 -15.54
CA LEU A 72 -8.11 0.45 -16.66
C LEU A 72 -8.05 -0.98 -17.19
N THR A 73 -8.46 -1.16 -18.45
CA THR A 73 -8.47 -2.45 -19.14
C THR A 73 -7.31 -2.62 -20.10
N THR A 74 -6.52 -1.54 -20.30
CA THR A 74 -5.35 -1.55 -21.17
C THR A 74 -4.14 -1.02 -20.42
N PHE A 75 -2.96 -1.55 -20.74
CA PHE A 75 -1.72 -1.10 -20.14
C PHE A 75 -1.38 0.34 -20.57
N THR A 76 -1.18 1.21 -19.60
CA THR A 76 -0.84 2.63 -19.82
C THR A 76 0.54 3.01 -19.30
N GLY A 77 1.28 2.10 -18.71
CA GLY A 77 2.56 2.31 -18.02
C GLY A 77 2.45 2.05 -16.52
N ASP A 78 3.49 2.39 -15.78
CA ASP A 78 3.49 2.32 -14.32
C ASP A 78 2.64 3.46 -13.78
N ILE A 79 1.60 3.11 -13.02
CA ILE A 79 0.65 4.06 -12.44
C ILE A 79 1.05 4.34 -11.00
N TRP A 80 1.03 5.63 -10.63
CA TRP A 80 1.29 6.10 -9.26
C TRP A 80 0.01 6.71 -8.70
N ALA A 81 0.10 7.36 -7.54
CA ALA A 81 -0.99 7.96 -6.79
C ALA A 81 -2.13 8.55 -7.66
N PRO A 82 -3.27 7.89 -7.79
CA PRO A 82 -4.41 8.41 -8.53
C PRO A 82 -5.29 9.29 -7.64
N ASP A 83 -6.07 10.17 -8.24
CA ASP A 83 -7.17 10.87 -7.62
C ASP A 83 -8.51 10.44 -8.20
N ILE A 84 -9.46 10.05 -7.33
CA ILE A 84 -10.83 9.72 -7.71
C ILE A 84 -11.79 10.82 -7.26
N VAL A 85 -12.57 11.35 -8.19
CA VAL A 85 -13.53 12.42 -7.91
C VAL A 85 -14.87 12.19 -8.60
N PHE A 86 -15.95 12.63 -7.97
CA PHE A 86 -17.27 12.72 -8.56
C PHE A 86 -17.63 14.19 -8.84
N HIS A 87 -17.81 14.53 -10.10
CA HIS A 87 -18.16 15.88 -10.53
C HIS A 87 -19.13 15.87 -11.73
N ASN A 88 -20.15 16.71 -11.71
CA ASN A 88 -21.13 16.84 -12.79
C ASN A 88 -21.70 15.50 -13.26
N LYS A 89 -22.12 14.65 -12.30
CA LYS A 89 -22.72 13.32 -12.54
C LYS A 89 -21.77 12.30 -13.17
N ARG A 90 -20.46 12.49 -13.06
CA ARG A 90 -19.44 11.57 -13.54
C ARG A 90 -18.37 11.33 -12.49
N PHE A 91 -17.84 10.12 -12.51
CA PHE A 91 -16.60 9.76 -11.83
C PHE A 91 -15.45 10.02 -12.79
N TYR A 92 -14.37 10.60 -12.25
CA TYR A 92 -13.10 10.78 -12.93
C TYR A 92 -12.01 10.14 -12.09
N ILE A 93 -11.03 9.54 -12.75
CA ILE A 93 -9.77 9.13 -12.13
C ILE A 93 -8.66 9.83 -12.88
N TYR A 94 -7.97 10.75 -12.20
CA TYR A 94 -6.75 11.38 -12.67
C TYR A 94 -5.57 10.57 -12.14
N PHE A 95 -4.59 10.27 -12.97
CA PHE A 95 -3.46 9.45 -12.53
C PHE A 95 -2.20 9.77 -13.31
N PRO A 96 -1.04 9.83 -12.63
CA PRO A 96 0.24 9.92 -13.30
C PRO A 96 0.66 8.55 -13.79
N THR A 97 1.29 8.51 -14.96
CA THR A 97 1.87 7.27 -15.49
C THR A 97 3.27 7.51 -16.04
N LEU A 98 4.13 6.51 -15.88
CA LEU A 98 5.43 6.45 -16.52
C LEU A 98 5.29 5.56 -17.75
N ASN A 99 5.17 6.16 -18.94
CA ASN A 99 5.04 5.41 -20.16
C ASN A 99 6.34 4.61 -20.48
N GLY A 100 6.22 3.60 -21.35
CA GLY A 100 7.35 2.74 -21.73
C GLY A 100 8.57 3.44 -22.34
N LYS A 101 8.53 4.78 -22.53
CA LYS A 101 9.65 5.64 -22.93
C LYS A 101 10.25 6.42 -21.76
N GLY A 102 9.83 6.14 -20.53
CA GLY A 102 10.30 6.83 -19.32
C GLY A 102 9.78 8.26 -19.15
N LYS A 103 8.78 8.67 -19.92
CA LYS A 103 8.17 10.00 -19.79
C LYS A 103 6.98 9.94 -18.87
N LYS A 104 6.98 10.76 -17.82
CA LYS A 104 5.81 10.99 -16.94
C LYS A 104 4.79 11.86 -17.65
N THR A 105 3.54 11.47 -17.55
CA THR A 105 2.39 12.27 -17.97
C THR A 105 1.22 11.99 -17.04
N ASN A 106 0.27 12.93 -16.91
CA ASN A 106 -0.98 12.73 -16.22
C ASN A 106 -2.07 12.37 -17.22
N MET A 107 -2.87 11.39 -16.86
CA MET A 107 -3.98 10.91 -17.66
C MET A 107 -5.29 11.03 -16.88
N VAL A 108 -6.40 11.02 -17.58
CA VAL A 108 -7.74 10.95 -16.99
C VAL A 108 -8.58 9.90 -17.69
N THR A 109 -9.31 9.11 -16.89
CA THR A 109 -10.43 8.27 -17.37
C THR A 109 -11.70 8.64 -16.61
N TRP A 110 -12.85 8.37 -17.18
CA TRP A 110 -14.14 8.72 -16.58
C TRP A 110 -15.22 7.66 -16.83
N ALA A 111 -16.23 7.65 -15.97
CA ALA A 111 -17.42 6.81 -16.10
C ALA A 111 -18.64 7.51 -15.48
N ASP A 112 -19.85 7.15 -15.93
CA ASP A 112 -21.08 7.68 -15.37
C ASP A 112 -21.46 6.99 -14.05
N THR A 113 -20.95 5.78 -13.83
CA THR A 113 -21.08 5.02 -12.57
C THR A 113 -19.72 4.46 -12.14
N PRO A 114 -19.49 4.20 -10.83
CA PRO A 114 -18.20 3.70 -10.37
C PRO A 114 -17.90 2.27 -10.86
N GLU A 115 -18.90 1.52 -11.24
CA GLU A 115 -18.76 0.20 -11.86
C GLU A 115 -18.33 0.28 -13.34
N GLY A 116 -18.40 1.47 -13.94
CA GLY A 116 -18.07 1.70 -15.34
C GLY A 116 -19.29 1.57 -16.29
N PRO A 117 -19.07 1.35 -17.59
CA PRO A 117 -17.77 1.20 -18.23
C PRO A 117 -16.93 2.48 -18.18
N TRP A 118 -15.64 2.33 -17.92
CA TRP A 118 -14.69 3.44 -17.93
C TRP A 118 -14.22 3.78 -19.34
N SER A 119 -14.02 5.07 -19.59
CA SER A 119 -13.52 5.57 -20.86
C SER A 119 -12.09 5.10 -21.16
N THR A 120 -11.67 5.15 -22.41
CA THR A 120 -10.25 5.08 -22.75
C THR A 120 -9.53 6.30 -22.11
N PRO A 121 -8.40 6.09 -21.42
CA PRO A 121 -7.66 7.19 -20.80
C PRO A 121 -7.20 8.25 -21.80
N VAL A 122 -7.35 9.50 -21.41
CA VAL A 122 -6.94 10.68 -22.19
C VAL A 122 -5.67 11.26 -21.58
N ASP A 123 -4.65 11.53 -22.40
CA ASP A 123 -3.39 12.13 -21.98
C ASP A 123 -3.54 13.66 -21.85
N LEU A 124 -3.39 14.20 -20.64
CA LEU A 124 -3.43 15.64 -20.35
C LEU A 124 -2.16 16.37 -20.78
N LYS A 125 -1.10 15.64 -21.20
CA LYS A 125 0.17 16.14 -21.71
C LYS A 125 0.94 17.03 -20.72
N ILE A 126 0.71 16.87 -19.44
CA ILE A 126 1.44 17.54 -18.35
C ILE A 126 2.19 16.52 -17.53
N GLY A 127 3.42 16.86 -17.11
CA GLY A 127 4.23 16.08 -16.18
C GLY A 127 3.79 16.32 -14.74
N GLY A 128 4.57 15.79 -13.78
CA GLY A 128 4.29 15.83 -12.36
C GLY A 128 3.63 14.55 -11.87
N ILE A 129 3.34 14.52 -10.56
CA ILE A 129 2.69 13.37 -9.87
C ILE A 129 1.57 13.88 -8.97
N ASP A 130 0.80 12.95 -8.40
CA ASP A 130 -0.22 13.15 -7.39
C ASP A 130 -1.23 14.25 -7.81
N PRO A 131 -1.97 14.01 -8.90
CA PRO A 131 -3.01 14.93 -9.31
C PRO A 131 -4.13 14.98 -8.27
N GLU A 132 -4.65 16.17 -8.00
CA GLU A 132 -5.83 16.43 -7.18
C GLU A 132 -6.80 17.33 -7.94
N HIS A 133 -8.01 16.86 -8.17
CA HIS A 133 -9.05 17.66 -8.82
C HIS A 133 -9.71 18.63 -7.84
N VAL A 134 -9.76 19.88 -8.19
CA VAL A 134 -10.36 20.92 -7.35
C VAL A 134 -11.35 21.77 -8.15
N VAL A 135 -12.42 22.21 -7.48
CA VAL A 135 -13.34 23.23 -7.98
C VAL A 135 -13.14 24.51 -7.19
N GLY A 136 -12.78 25.59 -7.87
CA GLY A 136 -12.57 26.90 -7.25
C GLY A 136 -13.90 27.57 -6.86
N GLU A 137 -13.79 28.70 -6.14
CA GLU A 137 -14.94 29.55 -5.79
C GLU A 137 -15.61 30.19 -7.02
N ASP A 138 -14.88 30.28 -8.14
CA ASP A 138 -15.36 30.73 -9.44
C ASP A 138 -16.15 29.65 -10.22
N GLY A 139 -16.28 28.46 -9.64
CA GLY A 139 -16.94 27.28 -10.23
C GLY A 139 -16.13 26.58 -11.31
N LYS A 140 -14.91 27.02 -11.60
CA LYS A 140 -14.03 26.36 -12.58
C LYS A 140 -13.32 25.18 -11.99
N ARG A 141 -12.95 24.27 -12.86
CA ARG A 141 -12.19 23.05 -12.53
C ARG A 141 -10.69 23.27 -12.68
N TYR A 142 -9.96 22.68 -11.77
CA TYR A 142 -8.51 22.74 -11.76
C TYR A 142 -7.91 21.36 -11.41
N LEU A 143 -6.66 21.15 -11.83
CA LEU A 143 -5.85 20.01 -11.41
C LEU A 143 -4.61 20.51 -10.69
N LEU A 144 -4.50 20.21 -9.42
CA LEU A 144 -3.36 20.53 -8.57
C LEU A 144 -2.36 19.37 -8.61
N LEU A 145 -1.07 19.65 -8.74
CA LEU A 145 0.00 18.65 -8.75
C LEU A 145 0.94 18.83 -7.57
N SER A 146 1.73 17.82 -7.27
CA SER A 146 2.69 17.75 -6.15
C SER A 146 3.68 18.93 -6.06
N SER A 147 3.90 19.63 -7.15
CA SER A 147 4.71 20.88 -7.15
C SER A 147 3.98 22.12 -6.59
N GLY A 148 2.72 21.99 -6.19
CA GLY A 148 1.85 23.11 -5.86
C GLY A 148 1.34 23.87 -7.08
N ALA A 149 1.52 23.33 -8.28
CA ALA A 149 1.08 23.91 -9.54
C ALA A 149 -0.38 23.55 -9.82
N LEU A 150 -1.24 24.56 -9.93
CA LEU A 150 -2.67 24.46 -10.22
C LEU A 150 -2.89 24.75 -11.70
N TYR A 151 -3.31 23.74 -12.44
CA TYR A 151 -3.61 23.81 -13.88
C TYR A 151 -5.10 24.01 -14.11
N PRO A 152 -5.53 24.99 -14.94
CA PRO A 152 -6.94 25.10 -15.31
C PRO A 152 -7.35 23.95 -16.22
N LEU A 153 -8.47 23.29 -15.88
CA LEU A 153 -9.10 22.22 -16.67
C LEU A 153 -10.24 22.76 -17.52
N SER A 154 -10.53 22.08 -18.61
CA SER A 154 -11.77 22.24 -19.37
C SER A 154 -12.99 21.82 -18.54
N ASP A 155 -14.18 22.27 -18.95
CA ASP A 155 -15.44 21.95 -18.28
C ASP A 155 -15.71 20.44 -18.22
N ASP A 156 -15.27 19.69 -19.23
CA ASP A 156 -15.38 18.23 -19.25
C ASP A 156 -14.28 17.52 -18.44
N GLY A 157 -13.27 18.28 -17.96
CA GLY A 157 -12.15 17.77 -17.15
C GLY A 157 -11.11 16.94 -17.90
N CYS A 158 -11.16 16.92 -19.24
CA CYS A 158 -10.33 16.05 -20.05
C CYS A 158 -9.19 16.77 -20.80
N SER A 159 -8.98 18.06 -20.55
CA SER A 159 -7.89 18.83 -21.14
C SER A 159 -7.44 19.98 -20.26
N ILE A 160 -6.17 20.37 -20.39
CA ILE A 160 -5.59 21.57 -19.76
C ILE A 160 -5.88 22.76 -20.69
N THR A 161 -6.37 23.87 -20.12
CA THR A 161 -6.82 25.04 -20.89
C THR A 161 -5.92 26.26 -20.75
N GLY A 162 -4.86 26.19 -19.95
CA GLY A 162 -3.94 27.31 -19.75
C GLY A 162 -2.70 26.94 -18.95
N GLU A 163 -1.84 27.94 -18.73
CA GLU A 163 -0.64 27.79 -17.94
C GLU A 163 -0.94 27.61 -16.45
N PRO A 164 -0.12 26.84 -15.70
CA PRO A 164 -0.33 26.65 -14.28
C PRO A 164 0.06 27.87 -13.47
N VAL A 165 -0.58 27.99 -12.29
CA VAL A 165 -0.19 28.95 -11.25
C VAL A 165 0.30 28.15 -10.04
N ARG A 166 1.48 28.45 -9.52
CA ARG A 166 1.93 27.86 -8.26
C ARG A 166 1.20 28.53 -7.10
N ILE A 167 0.32 27.79 -6.41
CA ILE A 167 -0.53 28.32 -5.34
C ILE A 167 0.02 28.05 -3.95
N TYR A 168 0.88 27.07 -3.78
CA TYR A 168 1.44 26.69 -2.50
C TYR A 168 2.92 26.32 -2.63
N LYS A 169 3.66 26.54 -1.54
CA LYS A 169 5.05 26.11 -1.36
C LYS A 169 5.12 25.18 -0.16
N GLU A 170 6.16 24.35 -0.14
CA GLU A 170 6.46 23.48 0.98
C GLU A 170 6.44 24.23 2.34
N TRP A 171 5.96 23.54 3.37
CA TRP A 171 6.09 24.01 4.75
C TRP A 171 7.55 23.93 5.20
N GLU A 172 7.99 24.85 6.02
CA GLU A 172 9.36 24.91 6.51
C GLU A 172 9.58 23.87 7.61
N ILE A 173 10.16 22.72 7.22
CA ILE A 173 10.49 21.62 8.15
C ILE A 173 11.64 22.07 9.07
N PRO A 174 11.56 21.85 10.41
CA PRO A 174 12.65 22.19 11.33
C PRO A 174 13.97 21.50 10.94
N GLU A 175 15.08 22.28 10.95
CA GLU A 175 16.41 21.80 10.53
C GLU A 175 16.91 20.58 11.34
N GLU A 176 16.50 20.48 12.60
CA GLU A 176 16.89 19.38 13.48
C GLU A 176 16.16 18.04 13.20
N TRP A 177 15.21 18.01 12.28
CA TRP A 177 14.47 16.80 11.97
C TRP A 177 15.16 15.97 10.90
N ASP A 178 15.34 14.68 11.22
CA ASP A 178 15.79 13.70 10.23
C ASP A 178 14.67 13.36 9.28
N ILE A 179 14.82 13.72 8.00
CA ILE A 179 13.88 13.44 6.92
C ILE A 179 14.60 12.78 5.75
N GLU A 180 13.85 12.10 4.87
CA GLU A 180 14.38 11.54 3.63
C GLU A 180 14.82 12.65 2.66
N GLY A 181 14.02 13.70 2.57
CA GLY A 181 14.27 14.86 1.73
C GLY A 181 13.15 15.88 1.80
N VAL A 182 13.44 17.10 1.36
CA VAL A 182 12.40 18.11 1.19
C VAL A 182 11.61 17.78 -0.07
N SER A 183 10.50 17.10 0.11
CA SER A 183 9.58 16.72 -0.99
C SER A 183 8.15 17.05 -0.58
N MET A 184 7.45 17.77 -1.45
CA MET A 184 6.04 18.08 -1.31
C MET A 184 5.28 17.20 -2.30
N GLU A 185 4.38 16.35 -1.80
CA GLU A 185 3.60 15.40 -2.59
C GLU A 185 2.21 15.17 -1.98
N GLY A 186 1.36 14.36 -2.62
CA GLY A 186 0.08 13.92 -2.07
C GLY A 186 -0.82 15.08 -1.63
N LEU A 187 -0.94 16.13 -2.45
CA LEU A 187 -1.79 17.26 -2.15
C LEU A 187 -3.25 16.86 -2.24
N ASN A 188 -4.02 17.16 -1.20
CA ASN A 188 -5.47 16.94 -1.18
C ASN A 188 -6.19 18.18 -0.67
N VAL A 189 -7.28 18.57 -1.31
CA VAL A 189 -8.04 19.79 -0.99
C VAL A 189 -9.45 19.45 -0.56
N LYS A 190 -9.82 19.83 0.66
CA LYS A 190 -11.19 19.68 1.17
C LYS A 190 -11.79 21.04 1.53
N LYS A 191 -12.95 21.35 0.96
CA LYS A 191 -13.72 22.54 1.37
C LYS A 191 -14.56 22.23 2.59
N VAL A 192 -14.37 22.99 3.67
CA VAL A 192 -15.16 22.91 4.91
C VAL A 192 -15.56 24.33 5.31
N GLY A 193 -16.85 24.59 5.31
CA GLY A 193 -17.38 25.94 5.55
C GLY A 193 -16.87 26.95 4.52
N GLU A 194 -16.26 28.04 4.98
CA GLU A 194 -15.73 29.10 4.12
C GLU A 194 -14.31 28.86 3.62
N TYR A 195 -13.62 27.80 4.14
CA TYR A 195 -12.22 27.53 3.84
C TYR A 195 -12.02 26.32 2.95
N TYR A 196 -11.05 26.41 2.06
CA TYR A 196 -10.34 25.30 1.50
C TYR A 196 -9.24 24.89 2.48
N TYR A 197 -9.19 23.63 2.87
CA TYR A 197 -8.09 23.04 3.62
C TYR A 197 -7.24 22.23 2.65
N LEU A 198 -5.96 22.55 2.62
CA LEU A 198 -4.96 21.83 1.83
C LEU A 198 -4.17 20.94 2.77
N PHE A 199 -4.12 19.66 2.46
CA PHE A 199 -3.29 18.66 3.13
C PHE A 199 -2.15 18.31 2.19
N VAL A 200 -0.95 18.25 2.71
CA VAL A 200 0.26 18.01 1.91
C VAL A 200 1.11 16.97 2.62
N ALA A 201 1.54 15.98 1.88
CA ALA A 201 2.55 15.05 2.36
C ALA A 201 3.94 15.64 2.18
N GLU A 202 4.75 15.63 3.23
CA GLU A 202 6.11 16.16 3.20
C GLU A 202 7.09 15.20 3.89
N GLY A 203 8.38 15.39 3.66
CA GLY A 203 9.49 14.68 4.29
C GLY A 203 9.91 13.38 3.61
N GLY A 204 9.12 12.87 2.67
CA GLY A 204 9.37 11.61 1.97
C GLY A 204 8.97 10.35 2.74
N THR A 205 8.48 9.33 2.03
CA THR A 205 7.91 8.11 2.62
C THR A 205 8.94 7.03 2.95
N ALA A 206 10.14 7.11 2.37
CA ALA A 206 11.29 6.27 2.70
C ALA A 206 12.18 6.92 3.79
N GLY A 207 13.32 6.30 4.13
CA GLY A 207 14.27 6.88 5.10
C GLY A 207 13.84 6.70 6.57
N PRO A 208 14.05 7.73 7.42
CA PRO A 208 13.72 7.64 8.84
C PRO A 208 12.22 7.40 9.08
N PRO A 209 11.83 6.61 10.10
CA PRO A 209 10.43 6.39 10.44
C PRO A 209 9.62 7.66 10.70
N THR A 210 10.30 8.72 11.12
CA THR A 210 9.73 10.03 11.48
C THR A 210 9.71 11.03 10.32
N SER A 211 10.13 10.59 9.12
CA SER A 211 10.32 11.47 7.96
C SER A 211 9.01 11.97 7.37
N HIS A 212 8.14 11.05 7.00
CA HIS A 212 6.89 11.37 6.31
C HIS A 212 5.85 11.95 7.25
N MET A 213 5.11 12.96 6.78
CA MET A 213 4.12 13.67 7.58
C MET A 213 3.01 14.25 6.70
N VAL A 214 1.91 14.63 7.32
CA VAL A 214 0.86 15.45 6.70
C VAL A 214 0.89 16.83 7.36
N VAL A 215 1.12 17.88 6.58
CA VAL A 215 0.95 19.27 6.98
C VAL A 215 -0.36 19.80 6.46
N GLN A 216 -0.86 20.87 7.09
CA GLN A 216 -2.15 21.49 6.78
C GLN A 216 -1.99 22.98 6.53
N ALA A 217 -2.66 23.48 5.49
CA ALA A 217 -2.86 24.89 5.25
C ALA A 217 -4.33 25.17 4.93
N ARG A 218 -4.77 26.43 5.04
CA ARG A 218 -6.13 26.84 4.64
C ARG A 218 -6.13 28.15 3.88
N SER A 219 -7.15 28.34 3.04
CA SER A 219 -7.43 29.60 2.36
C SER A 219 -8.92 29.74 2.07
N LYS A 220 -9.42 30.99 1.94
CA LYS A 220 -10.78 31.24 1.44
C LYS A 220 -10.90 31.16 -0.07
N ASN A 221 -9.77 31.26 -0.78
CA ASN A 221 -9.69 31.20 -2.23
C ASN A 221 -8.72 30.11 -2.66
N ILE A 222 -9.06 29.37 -3.71
CA ILE A 222 -8.18 28.30 -4.20
C ILE A 222 -6.81 28.81 -4.65
N MET A 223 -6.74 30.04 -5.14
CA MET A 223 -5.48 30.69 -5.52
C MET A 223 -4.67 31.20 -4.32
N GLY A 224 -5.18 31.09 -3.11
CA GLY A 224 -4.56 31.63 -1.89
C GLY A 224 -4.97 33.08 -1.56
N PRO A 225 -4.27 33.73 -0.63
CA PRO A 225 -3.08 33.20 0.06
C PRO A 225 -3.42 32.08 1.02
N TRP A 226 -2.52 31.10 1.10
CA TRP A 226 -2.62 29.94 2.01
C TRP A 226 -1.93 30.27 3.34
N GLU A 227 -2.63 29.96 4.44
CA GLU A 227 -2.13 30.07 5.82
C GLU A 227 -1.79 28.67 6.32
N ASN A 228 -0.56 28.43 6.76
CA ASN A 228 -0.16 27.17 7.39
C ASN A 228 -0.73 27.04 8.80
N ALA A 229 -1.14 25.83 9.18
CA ALA A 229 -1.57 25.58 10.55
C ALA A 229 -0.41 25.83 11.52
N PRO A 230 -0.66 26.53 12.65
CA PRO A 230 0.39 26.90 13.60
C PRO A 230 0.96 25.68 14.38
N PHE A 231 0.33 24.53 14.26
CA PHE A 231 0.70 23.29 14.91
C PHE A 231 1.17 22.20 13.93
N ASN A 232 1.50 22.56 12.69
CA ASN A 232 2.05 21.58 11.74
C ASN A 232 3.26 20.84 12.35
N PRO A 233 3.39 19.54 12.02
CA PRO A 233 2.52 18.71 11.16
C PRO A 233 1.22 18.27 11.85
N LEU A 234 0.16 18.11 11.06
CA LEU A 234 -1.10 17.55 11.55
C LEU A 234 -0.97 16.09 11.95
N LEU A 235 -0.20 15.33 11.16
CA LEU A 235 0.06 13.91 11.38
C LEU A 235 1.53 13.60 11.10
N ARG A 236 2.18 12.92 12.03
CA ARG A 236 3.58 12.45 11.91
C ARG A 236 3.81 11.24 12.80
N THR A 237 4.83 10.48 12.51
CA THR A 237 5.42 9.53 13.46
C THR A 237 6.43 10.28 14.33
N GLU A 238 6.18 10.38 15.62
CA GLU A 238 7.02 11.15 16.55
C GLU A 238 8.16 10.29 17.13
N SER A 239 7.98 8.98 17.15
CA SER A 239 8.93 8.06 17.75
C SER A 239 9.09 6.77 16.95
N ARG A 240 10.31 6.24 16.91
CA ARG A 240 10.60 4.89 16.36
C ARG A 240 9.90 3.75 17.12
N ASN A 241 9.36 4.02 18.28
CA ASN A 241 8.63 3.03 19.09
C ASN A 241 7.16 2.94 18.74
N GLU A 242 6.66 3.86 17.91
CA GLU A 242 5.27 3.80 17.44
C GLU A 242 5.04 2.60 16.52
N LYS A 243 3.80 2.16 16.48
CA LYS A 243 3.35 1.07 15.59
C LYS A 243 3.42 1.46 14.13
N TRP A 244 3.03 2.68 13.79
CA TRP A 244 2.92 3.16 12.42
C TRP A 244 4.03 4.16 12.09
N TRP A 245 4.84 3.83 11.09
CA TRP A 245 5.98 4.60 10.63
C TRP A 245 5.70 5.29 9.29
N SER A 246 6.32 6.45 9.08
CA SER A 246 6.20 7.21 7.82
C SER A 246 4.74 7.47 7.44
N LYS A 247 3.97 8.06 8.37
CA LYS A 247 2.56 8.42 8.19
C LYS A 247 2.44 9.59 7.23
N GLY A 248 1.76 9.44 6.11
CA GLY A 248 1.63 10.52 5.13
C GLY A 248 0.60 10.28 4.04
N HIS A 249 0.55 11.15 3.06
CA HIS A 249 -0.31 11.11 1.88
C HIS A 249 -1.80 10.99 2.27
N GLY A 250 -2.31 12.05 2.94
CA GLY A 250 -3.66 12.06 3.50
C GLY A 250 -4.72 12.54 2.52
N SER A 251 -5.79 11.78 2.32
CA SER A 251 -6.99 12.15 1.57
C SER A 251 -8.21 12.25 2.48
N ILE A 252 -9.01 13.31 2.33
CA ILE A 252 -10.07 13.66 3.27
C ILE A 252 -11.45 13.37 2.69
N VAL A 253 -12.27 12.67 3.47
CA VAL A 253 -13.67 12.39 3.12
C VAL A 253 -14.61 12.82 4.23
N ASP A 254 -15.80 13.31 3.85
CA ASP A 254 -16.91 13.57 4.76
C ASP A 254 -17.91 12.41 4.76
N THR A 255 -18.62 12.24 5.87
CA THR A 255 -19.73 11.31 6.02
C THR A 255 -21.09 12.01 5.88
N GLU A 256 -22.18 11.25 5.77
CA GLU A 256 -23.55 11.83 5.73
C GLU A 256 -23.89 12.62 7.00
N ASP A 257 -23.38 12.19 8.15
CA ASP A 257 -23.58 12.87 9.46
C ASP A 257 -22.60 14.03 9.69
N GLY A 258 -21.79 14.39 8.70
CA GLY A 258 -20.92 15.55 8.72
C GLY A 258 -19.58 15.35 9.44
N ARG A 259 -19.22 14.10 9.83
CA ARG A 259 -17.88 13.81 10.34
C ARG A 259 -16.87 13.85 9.19
N LEU A 260 -15.62 14.11 9.54
CA LEU A 260 -14.50 14.10 8.60
C LEU A 260 -13.52 13.01 8.95
N PHE A 261 -13.03 12.33 7.93
CA PHE A 261 -12.01 11.29 8.09
C PHE A 261 -10.86 11.55 7.13
N MET A 262 -9.65 11.30 7.59
CA MET A 262 -8.44 11.26 6.79
C MET A 262 -8.04 9.80 6.59
N ILE A 263 -7.91 9.40 5.33
CA ILE A 263 -7.29 8.14 4.93
C ILE A 263 -5.85 8.45 4.51
N PHE A 264 -4.89 7.69 5.00
CA PHE A 264 -3.47 7.90 4.76
C PHE A 264 -2.73 6.57 4.75
N HIS A 265 -1.46 6.57 4.40
CA HIS A 265 -0.66 5.35 4.48
C HIS A 265 0.42 5.42 5.56
N ALA A 266 0.87 4.25 6.02
CA ALA A 266 2.04 4.08 6.88
C ALA A 266 2.60 2.65 6.80
N TYR A 267 3.87 2.48 7.15
CA TYR A 267 4.45 1.15 7.40
C TYR A 267 4.16 0.69 8.81
N GLU A 268 3.91 -0.61 8.98
CA GLU A 268 3.85 -1.20 10.32
C GLU A 268 5.26 -1.53 10.81
N ASN A 269 5.62 -1.02 12.00
CA ASN A 269 6.92 -1.26 12.64
C ASN A 269 7.19 -2.75 12.84
N GLY A 270 8.33 -3.24 12.34
CA GLY A 270 8.70 -4.66 12.35
C GLY A 270 8.09 -5.48 11.20
N PHE A 271 7.15 -4.89 10.41
CA PHE A 271 6.46 -5.56 9.32
C PHE A 271 6.43 -4.75 8.01
N GLN A 272 7.50 -4.02 7.75
CA GLN A 272 7.62 -3.22 6.53
C GLN A 272 7.53 -4.06 5.24
N THR A 273 7.74 -5.38 5.34
CA THR A 273 7.53 -6.35 4.25
C THR A 273 6.09 -6.39 3.76
N LEU A 274 5.12 -5.96 4.57
CA LEU A 274 3.71 -5.86 4.20
C LEU A 274 3.38 -4.62 3.35
N GLY A 275 4.36 -3.73 3.14
CA GLY A 275 4.19 -2.47 2.43
C GLY A 275 3.47 -1.40 3.24
N ARG A 276 3.00 -0.36 2.54
CA ARG A 276 2.31 0.77 3.14
C ARG A 276 0.84 0.41 3.36
N GLN A 277 0.43 0.32 4.61
CA GLN A 277 -0.93 -0.01 5.00
C GLN A 277 -1.85 1.20 4.90
N THR A 278 -3.08 1.01 4.43
CA THR A 278 -4.08 2.08 4.35
C THR A 278 -4.79 2.23 5.68
N LEU A 279 -4.67 3.40 6.25
CA LEU A 279 -5.12 3.74 7.61
C LEU A 279 -6.13 4.88 7.58
N LEU A 280 -6.95 4.94 8.64
CA LEU A 280 -8.00 5.94 8.79
C LEU A 280 -7.93 6.59 10.17
N ARG A 281 -8.05 7.93 10.22
CA ARG A 281 -8.20 8.74 11.42
C ARG A 281 -9.39 9.70 11.28
N GLU A 282 -10.10 9.96 12.36
CA GLU A 282 -11.16 10.97 12.40
C GLU A 282 -10.58 12.35 12.64
N LEU A 283 -11.11 13.35 11.94
CA LEU A 283 -10.77 14.75 12.10
C LEU A 283 -11.93 15.51 12.76
N VAL A 284 -11.60 16.57 13.50
CA VAL A 284 -12.57 17.46 14.13
C VAL A 284 -12.13 18.91 13.93
N GLN A 285 -13.06 19.77 13.55
CA GLN A 285 -12.81 21.21 13.55
C GLN A 285 -12.92 21.76 14.97
N LYS A 286 -11.86 22.39 15.48
CA LYS A 286 -11.85 23.05 16.80
C LYS A 286 -12.26 24.52 16.70
N GLU A 287 -12.36 25.19 17.84
CA GLU A 287 -12.75 26.61 17.94
C GLU A 287 -11.79 27.56 17.23
N ASP A 288 -10.53 27.17 17.06
CA ASP A 288 -9.51 27.89 16.30
C ASP A 288 -9.76 27.87 14.77
N GLY A 289 -10.78 27.13 14.35
CA GLY A 289 -11.18 26.96 12.97
C GLY A 289 -10.28 26.01 12.16
N TRP A 290 -9.33 25.32 12.79
CA TRP A 290 -8.48 24.32 12.15
C TRP A 290 -9.03 22.91 12.33
N LEU A 291 -8.63 22.02 11.41
CA LEU A 291 -8.92 20.60 11.53
C LEU A 291 -7.81 19.92 12.36
N HIS A 292 -8.20 19.19 13.37
CA HIS A 292 -7.31 18.45 14.26
C HIS A 292 -7.63 16.96 14.20
N LEU A 293 -6.65 16.11 14.49
CA LEU A 293 -6.91 14.70 14.75
C LEU A 293 -7.79 14.57 15.99
N LYS A 294 -8.88 13.83 15.87
CA LYS A 294 -9.76 13.56 17.02
C LYS A 294 -9.05 12.68 18.01
N GLU A 295 -9.13 13.04 19.28
CA GLU A 295 -8.65 12.26 20.40
C GLU A 295 -9.64 11.15 20.79
N GLY A 296 -9.14 10.03 21.33
CA GLY A 296 -9.93 8.90 21.76
C GLY A 296 -10.35 7.94 20.63
N ALA A 297 -11.08 6.92 20.98
CA ALA A 297 -11.47 5.85 20.07
C ALA A 297 -12.39 6.34 18.94
N ILE A 298 -12.16 5.82 17.73
CA ILE A 298 -13.03 6.04 16.58
C ILE A 298 -14.29 5.17 16.74
N SER A 299 -15.46 5.79 16.60
CA SER A 299 -16.73 5.07 16.58
C SER A 299 -17.07 4.65 15.14
N LEU A 300 -16.54 3.50 14.72
CA LEU A 300 -16.83 2.83 13.46
C LEU A 300 -17.16 1.36 13.71
N PRO A 301 -17.82 0.66 12.79
CA PRO A 301 -18.01 -0.78 12.86
C PRO A 301 -16.67 -1.50 13.01
N ALA A 302 -16.68 -2.66 13.63
CA ALA A 302 -15.50 -3.52 13.61
C ALA A 302 -15.25 -4.03 12.19
N PRO A 303 -13.99 -4.11 11.72
CA PRO A 303 -13.69 -4.70 10.43
C PRO A 303 -14.18 -6.15 10.35
N GLU A 304 -14.96 -6.47 9.35
CA GLU A 304 -15.32 -7.84 9.04
C GLU A 304 -14.16 -8.52 8.32
N ARG A 305 -13.65 -9.60 8.90
CA ARG A 305 -12.67 -10.41 8.18
C ARG A 305 -13.37 -11.10 7.01
N LEU A 306 -13.01 -10.75 5.79
CA LEU A 306 -13.45 -11.47 4.59
C LEU A 306 -13.06 -12.94 4.74
N LYS A 307 -14.05 -13.84 4.79
CA LYS A 307 -13.83 -15.26 4.72
C LYS A 307 -13.66 -15.62 3.26
N LEU A 308 -12.41 -15.73 2.83
CA LEU A 308 -12.10 -16.27 1.51
C LEU A 308 -12.41 -17.77 1.54
N SER A 309 -13.46 -18.18 0.84
CA SER A 309 -13.97 -19.56 0.85
C SER A 309 -13.53 -20.35 -0.37
N GLY A 310 -13.09 -19.69 -1.44
CA GLY A 310 -12.68 -20.30 -2.69
C GLY A 310 -11.53 -19.58 -3.38
N ILE A 311 -10.97 -20.20 -4.38
CA ILE A 311 -9.86 -19.66 -5.19
C ILE A 311 -10.27 -18.36 -5.90
N GLU A 312 -11.51 -18.24 -6.29
CA GLU A 312 -12.07 -17.09 -6.99
C GLU A 312 -12.29 -15.86 -6.09
N ASP A 313 -12.31 -16.05 -4.77
CA ASP A 313 -12.48 -14.95 -3.82
C ASP A 313 -11.21 -14.09 -3.66
N PHE A 314 -10.06 -14.59 -4.12
CA PHE A 314 -8.80 -13.87 -4.02
C PHE A 314 -8.69 -12.79 -5.08
N VAL A 315 -8.19 -11.62 -4.68
CA VAL A 315 -7.73 -10.59 -5.60
C VAL A 315 -6.35 -10.99 -6.12
N TRP A 316 -6.34 -11.71 -7.23
CA TRP A 316 -5.11 -12.16 -7.86
C TRP A 316 -4.37 -11.04 -8.58
N GLN A 317 -3.06 -11.05 -8.47
CA GLN A 317 -2.18 -10.08 -9.09
C GLN A 317 -1.02 -10.77 -9.80
N THR A 318 -0.43 -10.10 -10.76
CA THR A 318 0.82 -10.52 -11.39
C THR A 318 1.66 -9.29 -11.71
N CYS A 319 2.96 -9.48 -11.90
CA CYS A 319 3.85 -8.46 -12.38
C CYS A 319 4.13 -8.70 -13.87
N ARG A 320 4.11 -7.65 -14.72
CA ARG A 320 4.49 -7.72 -16.15
C ARG A 320 3.58 -8.50 -17.09
N GLU A 321 2.47 -8.99 -16.65
CA GLU A 321 1.44 -9.51 -17.55
C GLU A 321 0.35 -8.44 -17.69
N HIS A 322 0.01 -8.07 -18.90
CA HIS A 322 -1.00 -7.03 -19.17
C HIS A 322 -2.42 -7.53 -18.92
N ASN A 323 -2.62 -8.82 -19.04
CA ASN A 323 -3.90 -9.48 -18.79
C ASN A 323 -3.64 -10.81 -18.09
N LEU A 324 -4.25 -11.01 -16.92
CA LEU A 324 -4.17 -12.29 -16.21
C LEU A 324 -4.60 -13.47 -17.07
N ASN A 325 -5.66 -13.30 -17.85
CA ASN A 325 -6.24 -14.38 -18.67
C ASN A 325 -5.31 -14.88 -19.80
N ASP A 326 -4.23 -14.16 -20.11
CA ASP A 326 -3.28 -14.63 -21.13
C ASP A 326 -2.51 -15.88 -20.66
N ARG A 327 -2.30 -16.00 -19.33
CA ARG A 327 -1.52 -17.11 -18.75
C ARG A 327 -2.23 -17.87 -17.66
N PHE A 328 -3.24 -17.28 -17.02
CA PHE A 328 -3.90 -17.85 -15.85
C PHE A 328 -5.37 -18.08 -16.12
N ARG A 329 -5.84 -19.30 -15.89
CA ARG A 329 -7.26 -19.63 -15.92
C ARG A 329 -7.69 -20.05 -14.54
N ILE A 330 -8.53 -19.22 -13.93
CA ILE A 330 -8.95 -19.39 -12.54
C ILE A 330 -10.42 -19.80 -12.56
N THR A 331 -10.72 -20.89 -11.90
CA THR A 331 -12.07 -21.43 -11.68
C THR A 331 -12.28 -21.66 -10.19
N SER A 332 -13.46 -22.00 -9.76
CA SER A 332 -13.77 -22.25 -8.35
C SER A 332 -12.96 -23.41 -7.72
N ASP A 333 -12.47 -24.35 -8.51
CA ASP A 333 -11.82 -25.58 -8.07
C ASP A 333 -10.34 -25.68 -8.44
N LYS A 334 -9.87 -24.89 -9.42
CA LYS A 334 -8.47 -24.94 -9.87
C LYS A 334 -7.97 -23.69 -10.54
N ILE A 335 -6.65 -23.57 -10.58
CA ILE A 335 -5.92 -22.59 -11.39
C ILE A 335 -5.03 -23.34 -12.38
N SER A 336 -5.14 -23.01 -13.66
CA SER A 336 -4.22 -23.48 -14.69
C SER A 336 -3.26 -22.35 -15.05
N VAL A 337 -1.96 -22.62 -14.99
CA VAL A 337 -0.89 -21.64 -15.21
C VAL A 337 -0.05 -22.07 -16.39
N GLU A 338 -0.01 -21.30 -17.47
CA GLU A 338 0.96 -21.48 -18.55
C GLU A 338 2.36 -21.15 -18.02
N ALA A 339 3.28 -22.11 -18.10
CA ALA A 339 4.63 -21.96 -17.61
C ALA A 339 5.40 -20.92 -18.44
N LYS A 340 6.27 -20.15 -17.77
CA LYS A 340 7.09 -19.12 -18.42
C LYS A 340 8.40 -18.93 -17.70
N GLY A 341 9.50 -18.88 -18.48
CA GLY A 341 10.85 -18.70 -17.93
C GLY A 341 11.30 -19.86 -17.07
N ASN A 342 12.46 -19.71 -16.44
CA ASN A 342 13.03 -20.74 -15.56
C ASN A 342 13.06 -20.32 -14.09
N THR A 343 12.82 -19.05 -13.82
CA THR A 343 12.88 -18.45 -12.49
C THR A 343 11.64 -17.58 -12.25
N PRO A 344 11.26 -17.30 -11.00
CA PRO A 344 10.22 -16.33 -10.70
C PRO A 344 10.51 -14.91 -11.23
N LYS A 345 11.79 -14.59 -11.49
CA LYS A 345 12.22 -13.37 -12.17
C LYS A 345 11.66 -13.27 -13.60
N GLU A 346 11.74 -14.38 -14.34
CA GLU A 346 11.35 -14.44 -15.76
C GLU A 346 9.87 -14.74 -15.93
N GLY A 347 9.30 -15.47 -14.99
CA GLY A 347 8.01 -16.13 -15.14
C GLY A 347 6.81 -15.45 -14.48
N SER A 348 6.93 -14.23 -13.93
CA SER A 348 5.80 -13.46 -13.36
C SER A 348 4.79 -14.33 -12.58
N PRO A 349 5.03 -14.62 -11.29
CA PRO A 349 4.14 -15.46 -10.49
C PRO A 349 2.72 -14.90 -10.38
N LEU A 350 1.76 -15.77 -10.16
CA LEU A 350 0.41 -15.41 -9.73
C LEU A 350 0.42 -15.17 -8.22
N LEU A 351 0.04 -13.99 -7.79
CA LEU A 351 0.22 -13.49 -6.42
C LEU A 351 -1.13 -13.25 -5.74
N ALA A 352 -1.25 -13.70 -4.50
CA ALA A 352 -2.36 -13.35 -3.62
C ALA A 352 -1.94 -12.22 -2.65
N ARG A 353 -2.92 -11.55 -2.03
CA ARG A 353 -2.70 -10.46 -1.07
C ARG A 353 -2.99 -10.93 0.35
N THR A 354 -2.21 -10.45 1.30
CA THR A 354 -2.47 -10.59 2.73
C THR A 354 -1.76 -9.47 3.50
N SER A 355 -2.33 -9.04 4.62
CA SER A 355 -1.70 -8.18 5.63
C SER A 355 -1.44 -8.92 6.94
N ALA A 356 -1.55 -10.25 6.95
CA ALA A 356 -1.25 -11.04 8.12
C ALA A 356 0.27 -11.06 8.38
N HIS A 357 0.67 -10.88 9.63
CA HIS A 357 2.06 -11.06 10.05
C HIS A 357 2.50 -12.52 9.92
N LYS A 358 1.54 -13.42 10.11
CA LYS A 358 1.71 -14.86 9.99
C LYS A 358 0.67 -15.44 9.04
N TYR A 359 1.14 -16.13 8.02
CA TYR A 359 0.25 -16.79 7.08
C TYR A 359 0.84 -18.10 6.58
N GLU A 360 -0.02 -18.93 6.03
CA GLU A 360 0.36 -20.19 5.40
C GLU A 360 -0.38 -20.33 4.06
N VAL A 361 0.40 -20.61 3.01
CA VAL A 361 -0.11 -20.98 1.69
C VAL A 361 0.11 -22.46 1.47
N GLU A 362 -0.91 -23.15 1.05
CA GLU A 362 -0.87 -24.58 0.70
C GLU A 362 -1.53 -24.79 -0.67
N ALA A 363 -0.93 -25.63 -1.48
CA ALA A 363 -1.49 -26.00 -2.78
C ALA A 363 -0.96 -27.36 -3.24
N CYS A 364 -1.79 -28.06 -4.01
CA CYS A 364 -1.39 -29.20 -4.81
C CYS A 364 -1.00 -28.71 -6.20
N LEU A 365 0.23 -28.98 -6.63
CA LEU A 365 0.79 -28.56 -7.91
C LEU A 365 1.05 -29.80 -8.77
N GLU A 366 0.52 -29.81 -9.99
CA GLU A 366 0.72 -30.89 -10.96
C GLU A 366 1.36 -30.35 -12.24
N LEU A 367 2.51 -30.89 -12.59
CA LEU A 367 3.29 -30.49 -13.77
C LEU A 367 2.74 -31.18 -15.03
N LYS A 368 2.47 -30.40 -16.05
CA LYS A 368 2.07 -30.87 -17.39
C LYS A 368 3.17 -30.46 -18.38
N GLY A 369 3.98 -31.41 -18.81
CA GLY A 369 5.13 -31.22 -19.69
C GLY A 369 6.45 -31.58 -19.02
N GLU A 370 7.41 -32.06 -19.79
CA GLU A 370 8.68 -32.61 -19.29
C GLU A 370 9.61 -31.51 -18.70
N ASN A 371 9.61 -30.32 -19.30
CA ASN A 371 10.46 -29.22 -18.88
C ASN A 371 9.70 -28.22 -17.98
N THR A 372 8.82 -28.74 -17.14
CA THR A 372 7.97 -27.89 -16.28
C THR A 372 8.46 -27.96 -14.84
N SER A 373 8.36 -26.83 -14.14
CA SER A 373 8.60 -26.69 -12.71
C SER A 373 7.50 -25.88 -12.07
N ALA A 374 7.25 -26.11 -10.79
CA ALA A 374 6.27 -25.36 -10.03
C ALA A 374 6.75 -25.09 -8.60
N GLY A 375 6.21 -24.05 -7.97
CA GLY A 375 6.52 -23.74 -6.58
C GLY A 375 5.63 -22.69 -5.96
N LEU A 376 5.79 -22.56 -4.64
CA LEU A 376 5.23 -21.46 -3.85
C LEU A 376 6.33 -20.46 -3.54
N VAL A 377 6.00 -19.18 -3.65
CA VAL A 377 6.93 -18.07 -3.45
C VAL A 377 6.36 -16.99 -2.54
N ALA A 378 7.23 -16.35 -1.79
CA ALA A 378 7.03 -15.01 -1.23
C ALA A 378 7.76 -14.04 -2.16
N TYR A 379 7.03 -13.18 -2.83
CA TYR A 379 7.50 -12.38 -3.95
C TYR A 379 7.34 -10.89 -3.68
N TYR A 380 8.44 -10.18 -3.70
CA TYR A 380 8.48 -8.73 -3.70
C TYR A 380 8.56 -8.21 -5.14
N ASP A 381 9.65 -8.55 -5.83
CA ASP A 381 9.89 -8.25 -7.24
C ASP A 381 10.72 -9.36 -7.93
N GLU A 382 11.13 -9.09 -9.16
CA GLU A 382 11.93 -10.03 -9.95
C GLU A 382 13.30 -10.36 -9.38
N ASN A 383 13.86 -9.49 -8.54
CA ASN A 383 15.17 -9.67 -7.91
C ASN A 383 15.05 -10.16 -6.46
N TYR A 384 13.91 -9.89 -5.81
CA TYR A 384 13.67 -10.22 -4.41
C TYR A 384 12.44 -11.12 -4.27
N HIS A 385 12.67 -12.41 -4.41
CA HIS A 385 11.68 -13.46 -4.18
C HIS A 385 12.33 -14.66 -3.50
N PHE A 386 11.55 -15.39 -2.73
CA PHE A 386 11.98 -16.52 -1.91
C PHE A 386 10.92 -17.60 -1.95
N GLY A 387 11.35 -18.86 -2.05
CA GLY A 387 10.37 -19.94 -2.08
C GLY A 387 10.99 -21.29 -2.40
N PHE A 388 10.11 -22.24 -2.57
CA PHE A 388 10.44 -23.64 -2.82
C PHE A 388 9.51 -24.19 -3.89
N GLY A 389 10.06 -25.15 -4.64
CA GLY A 389 9.33 -25.81 -5.69
C GLY A 389 9.94 -27.13 -6.07
N PHE A 390 9.51 -27.66 -7.20
CA PHE A 390 10.02 -28.91 -7.74
C PHE A 390 9.89 -28.95 -9.27
N ASN A 391 10.62 -29.85 -9.87
CA ASN A 391 10.42 -30.36 -11.23
C ASN A 391 10.37 -31.89 -11.20
N HIS A 392 10.34 -32.53 -12.34
CA HIS A 392 10.29 -34.01 -12.43
C HIS A 392 11.51 -34.72 -11.83
N LYS A 393 12.59 -34.01 -11.50
CA LYS A 393 13.85 -34.61 -11.07
C LYS A 393 14.23 -34.29 -9.62
N GLN A 394 13.84 -33.12 -9.11
CA GLN A 394 14.38 -32.61 -7.85
C GLN A 394 13.55 -31.50 -7.22
N MET A 395 13.80 -31.25 -5.94
CA MET A 395 13.34 -30.05 -5.26
C MET A 395 14.16 -28.83 -5.71
N LEU A 396 13.51 -27.68 -5.76
CA LEU A 396 14.07 -26.39 -6.17
C LEU A 396 13.94 -25.38 -5.02
N ARG A 397 14.90 -24.49 -4.94
CA ARG A 397 14.87 -23.35 -4.03
C ARG A 397 15.01 -22.07 -4.83
N TYR A 398 14.08 -21.15 -4.66
CA TYR A 398 14.10 -19.82 -5.29
C TYR A 398 14.63 -18.80 -4.30
N ARG A 399 15.62 -18.01 -4.70
CA ARG A 399 16.19 -16.96 -3.85
C ARG A 399 16.84 -15.88 -4.69
N ARG A 400 16.37 -14.63 -4.52
CA ARG A 400 16.98 -13.43 -5.12
C ARG A 400 17.31 -13.58 -6.61
N GLY A 401 16.29 -13.88 -7.41
CA GLY A 401 16.45 -14.05 -8.86
C GLY A 401 17.16 -15.32 -9.30
N GLN A 402 17.52 -16.21 -8.37
CA GLN A 402 18.24 -17.45 -8.65
C GLN A 402 17.40 -18.67 -8.32
N VAL A 403 17.62 -19.74 -9.07
CA VAL A 403 17.14 -21.09 -8.75
C VAL A 403 18.35 -21.95 -8.41
N SER A 404 18.35 -22.54 -7.24
CA SER A 404 19.33 -23.53 -6.85
C SER A 404 18.69 -24.91 -6.74
N ARG A 405 19.43 -25.90 -7.19
CA ARG A 405 19.11 -27.30 -6.91
C ARG A 405 19.33 -27.54 -5.42
N THR A 406 18.48 -28.39 -4.85
CA THR A 406 18.74 -28.88 -3.52
C THR A 406 19.24 -30.31 -3.60
N GLU A 407 20.02 -30.74 -2.61
CA GLU A 407 20.49 -32.12 -2.52
C GLU A 407 19.34 -33.12 -2.22
N SER A 408 18.17 -32.61 -1.94
CA SER A 408 17.00 -33.44 -1.64
C SER A 408 16.45 -34.06 -2.91
N LYS A 409 16.58 -35.37 -3.01
CA LYS A 409 15.88 -36.14 -4.04
C LYS A 409 14.35 -35.98 -3.85
N LEU A 410 13.63 -36.01 -4.97
CA LEU A 410 12.19 -36.10 -4.91
C LEU A 410 11.80 -37.37 -4.14
N PRO A 411 10.80 -37.31 -3.26
CA PRO A 411 10.19 -38.50 -2.70
C PRO A 411 9.73 -39.43 -3.85
N GLN A 412 9.93 -40.72 -3.72
CA GLN A 412 9.55 -41.68 -4.76
C GLN A 412 8.10 -41.56 -5.22
N ALA A 413 7.21 -41.21 -4.31
CA ALA A 413 5.79 -40.97 -4.59
C ALA A 413 5.50 -39.74 -5.49
N ASN A 414 6.45 -38.83 -5.72
CA ASN A 414 6.29 -37.62 -6.49
C ASN A 414 6.89 -37.67 -7.90
N GLN A 415 7.36 -38.84 -8.33
CA GLN A 415 7.88 -39.01 -9.69
C GLN A 415 6.82 -38.86 -10.79
N CYS A 416 5.54 -38.79 -10.42
CA CYS A 416 4.42 -38.51 -11.33
C CYS A 416 4.24 -37.00 -11.65
N GLY A 417 5.11 -36.13 -11.16
CA GLY A 417 5.01 -34.67 -11.39
C GLY A 417 3.94 -33.97 -10.58
N LYS A 418 3.44 -34.57 -9.49
CA LYS A 418 2.41 -33.99 -8.62
C LYS A 418 2.90 -33.93 -7.17
N MET A 419 2.69 -32.80 -6.50
CA MET A 419 3.11 -32.58 -5.12
C MET A 419 2.28 -31.50 -4.43
N TRP A 420 1.97 -31.70 -3.16
CA TRP A 420 1.47 -30.66 -2.27
C TRP A 420 2.66 -29.91 -1.68
N LEU A 421 2.61 -28.59 -1.78
CA LEU A 421 3.56 -27.69 -1.15
C LEU A 421 2.85 -26.80 -0.13
N ARG A 422 3.61 -26.44 0.91
CA ARG A 422 3.17 -25.49 1.94
C ARG A 422 4.31 -24.50 2.20
N LEU A 423 4.00 -23.21 2.13
CA LEU A 423 4.89 -22.11 2.48
C LEU A 423 4.27 -21.33 3.64
N ARG A 424 4.98 -21.24 4.75
CA ARG A 424 4.55 -20.47 5.91
C ARG A 424 5.46 -19.27 6.09
N ASN A 425 4.86 -18.10 6.28
CA ASN A 425 5.52 -16.94 6.85
C ASN A 425 5.15 -16.84 8.34
N ASP A 426 6.13 -16.84 9.21
CA ASP A 426 5.97 -16.58 10.65
C ASP A 426 6.77 -15.34 11.01
N ALA A 427 6.12 -14.18 10.98
CA ALA A 427 6.73 -12.89 11.27
C ALA A 427 8.06 -12.68 10.53
N ASN A 428 8.01 -12.72 9.19
CA ASN A 428 9.13 -12.57 8.26
C ASN A 428 10.11 -13.77 8.19
N VAL A 429 9.80 -14.89 8.86
CA VAL A 429 10.56 -16.13 8.72
C VAL A 429 9.80 -17.13 7.86
N LEU A 430 10.30 -17.40 6.67
CA LEU A 430 9.70 -18.36 5.75
C LEU A 430 10.20 -19.78 6.03
N SER A 431 9.26 -20.70 6.08
CA SER A 431 9.50 -22.15 6.17
C SER A 431 8.63 -22.88 5.14
N ALA A 432 9.06 -24.07 4.71
CA ALA A 432 8.30 -24.83 3.72
C ALA A 432 8.18 -26.31 4.09
N TRP A 433 7.14 -26.93 3.55
CA TRP A 433 6.88 -28.37 3.65
C TRP A 433 6.41 -28.89 2.29
N TYR A 434 6.60 -30.17 2.08
CA TYR A 434 6.09 -30.89 0.93
C TYR A 434 5.39 -32.17 1.37
N SER A 435 4.46 -32.65 0.55
CA SER A 435 3.74 -33.89 0.78
C SER A 435 3.40 -34.57 -0.54
N ALA A 436 3.40 -35.89 -0.54
CA ALA A 436 2.98 -36.72 -1.68
C ALA A 436 1.47 -36.94 -1.74
N ASP A 437 0.76 -36.78 -0.62
CA ASP A 437 -0.65 -37.17 -0.45
C ASP A 437 -1.51 -36.08 0.22
N GLY A 438 -0.92 -34.90 0.51
CA GLY A 438 -1.58 -33.80 1.24
C GLY A 438 -1.83 -34.08 2.72
N LYS A 439 -1.44 -35.26 3.23
CA LYS A 439 -1.70 -35.68 4.61
C LYS A 439 -0.43 -35.79 5.44
N LYS A 440 0.60 -36.47 4.91
CA LYS A 440 1.88 -36.62 5.57
C LYS A 440 2.86 -35.57 5.06
N TRP A 441 3.20 -34.64 5.93
CA TRP A 441 4.05 -33.51 5.59
C TRP A 441 5.49 -33.70 6.04
N HIS A 442 6.43 -33.34 5.19
CA HIS A 442 7.86 -33.32 5.46
C HIS A 442 8.36 -31.88 5.41
N LYS A 443 8.95 -31.41 6.52
CA LYS A 443 9.53 -30.09 6.58
C LYS A 443 10.77 -30.02 5.70
N TYR A 444 10.85 -28.97 4.89
CA TYR A 444 12.02 -28.66 4.13
C TYR A 444 13.11 -28.10 5.07
N PRO A 445 14.38 -28.56 5.00
CA PRO A 445 15.39 -28.21 6.02
C PRO A 445 15.87 -26.77 5.98
N TRP A 446 15.45 -25.98 4.99
CA TRP A 446 15.88 -24.61 4.80
C TRP A 446 14.72 -23.65 4.96
N GLY A 447 15.03 -22.45 5.50
CA GLY A 447 14.11 -21.33 5.58
C GLY A 447 14.79 -20.04 5.12
N PHE A 448 14.03 -18.95 5.11
CA PHE A 448 14.53 -17.62 4.80
C PHE A 448 14.04 -16.63 5.83
N GLU A 449 14.89 -15.71 6.20
CA GLU A 449 14.54 -14.51 6.92
C GLU A 449 14.42 -13.38 5.89
N ILE A 450 13.28 -12.65 5.88
CA ILE A 450 12.93 -11.68 4.84
C ILE A 450 12.57 -10.30 5.37
N SER A 451 12.77 -10.00 6.66
CA SER A 451 12.40 -8.71 7.28
C SER A 451 13.00 -7.49 6.57
N GLY A 452 14.19 -7.67 5.96
CA GLY A 452 14.84 -6.63 5.17
C GLY A 452 14.31 -6.47 3.74
N VAL A 453 13.22 -7.13 3.34
CA VAL A 453 12.67 -7.05 1.97
C VAL A 453 11.55 -6.01 1.93
N HIS A 454 11.94 -4.75 1.86
CA HIS A 454 11.03 -3.60 1.81
C HIS A 454 11.73 -2.40 1.13
N HIS A 455 10.97 -1.35 0.82
CA HIS A 455 11.43 -0.22 0.03
C HIS A 455 12.74 0.40 0.52
N ASN A 456 12.90 0.67 1.82
CA ASN A 456 14.10 1.33 2.35
C ASN A 456 15.40 0.51 2.19
N THR A 457 15.29 -0.77 1.85
CA THR A 457 16.44 -1.68 1.69
C THR A 457 16.65 -2.09 0.23
N VAL A 458 15.55 -2.37 -0.49
CA VAL A 458 15.62 -2.97 -1.83
C VAL A 458 14.92 -2.13 -2.91
N TYR A 459 14.36 -0.99 -2.55
CA TYR A 459 13.57 -0.08 -3.37
C TYR A 459 12.26 -0.68 -3.92
N GLY A 460 11.50 0.10 -4.69
CA GLY A 460 10.39 -0.38 -5.52
C GLY A 460 8.99 -0.08 -5.00
N PHE A 461 8.81 0.41 -3.76
CA PHE A 461 7.49 0.67 -3.16
C PHE A 461 6.49 -0.49 -3.33
N LEU A 462 6.96 -1.71 -3.11
CA LEU A 462 6.18 -2.93 -3.20
C LEU A 462 6.09 -3.61 -1.83
N PHE A 463 5.37 -4.72 -1.78
CA PHE A 463 5.24 -5.56 -0.59
C PHE A 463 5.42 -7.03 -0.94
N VAL A 464 5.72 -7.85 0.07
CA VAL A 464 5.91 -9.28 -0.11
C VAL A 464 4.55 -9.97 -0.19
N ARG A 465 4.30 -10.67 -1.29
CA ARG A 465 3.06 -11.40 -1.56
C ARG A 465 3.32 -12.89 -1.69
N PRO A 466 2.49 -13.73 -1.09
CA PRO A 466 2.51 -15.17 -1.39
C PRO A 466 2.01 -15.42 -2.82
N GLY A 467 2.59 -16.43 -3.48
CA GLY A 467 2.18 -16.73 -4.85
C GLY A 467 2.61 -18.07 -5.36
N ILE A 468 2.14 -18.35 -6.57
CA ILE A 468 2.37 -19.56 -7.34
C ILE A 468 3.26 -19.22 -8.52
N PHE A 469 4.33 -19.99 -8.69
CA PHE A 469 5.22 -19.90 -9.83
C PHE A 469 5.13 -21.16 -10.69
N ALA A 470 5.07 -20.98 -12.01
CA ALA A 470 5.17 -22.04 -13.01
C ALA A 470 6.27 -21.68 -14.03
N GLY A 471 7.29 -22.50 -14.13
CA GLY A 471 8.44 -22.30 -15.01
C GLY A 471 8.61 -23.42 -16.03
N GLY A 472 9.30 -23.11 -17.15
CA GLY A 472 9.49 -24.00 -18.27
C GLY A 472 8.60 -23.66 -19.46
N ASP A 473 8.22 -24.68 -20.21
CA ASP A 473 7.47 -24.57 -21.48
C ASP A 473 6.11 -25.31 -21.47
N GLY A 474 5.71 -25.86 -20.31
CA GLY A 474 4.46 -26.61 -20.15
C GLY A 474 3.39 -25.82 -19.40
N GLN A 475 2.57 -26.53 -18.64
CA GLN A 475 1.49 -25.99 -17.81
C GLN A 475 1.55 -26.55 -16.40
N VAL A 476 1.06 -25.81 -15.42
CA VAL A 476 0.87 -26.27 -14.05
C VAL A 476 -0.60 -26.19 -13.69
N GLU A 477 -1.16 -27.29 -13.23
CA GLU A 477 -2.47 -27.30 -12.59
C GLU A 477 -2.31 -27.19 -11.08
N VAL A 478 -3.09 -26.29 -10.49
CA VAL A 478 -3.07 -25.99 -9.06
C VAL A 478 -4.45 -26.28 -8.49
N THR A 479 -4.52 -27.20 -7.55
CA THR A 479 -5.73 -27.54 -6.80
C THR A 479 -5.49 -27.40 -5.30
N ASP A 480 -6.52 -27.52 -4.50
CA ASP A 480 -6.44 -27.44 -3.04
C ASP A 480 -5.69 -26.17 -2.54
N PHE A 481 -5.81 -25.07 -3.28
CA PHE A 481 -5.17 -23.81 -2.88
C PHE A 481 -5.89 -23.23 -1.65
N VAL A 482 -5.09 -22.97 -0.62
CA VAL A 482 -5.57 -22.33 0.61
C VAL A 482 -4.55 -21.30 1.08
N LEU A 483 -5.01 -20.10 1.41
CA LEU A 483 -4.26 -19.11 2.15
C LEU A 483 -4.93 -18.91 3.53
N ARG A 484 -4.19 -19.22 4.59
CA ARG A 484 -4.66 -19.10 5.98
C ARG A 484 -3.89 -17.99 6.67
N ASN A 485 -4.57 -17.03 7.27
CA ASN A 485 -3.99 -16.13 8.25
C ASN A 485 -3.86 -16.89 9.58
N LEU A 486 -2.71 -16.75 10.23
CA LEU A 486 -2.37 -17.47 11.46
C LEU A 486 -2.24 -16.54 12.68
N ASP A 487 -2.54 -15.22 12.50
CA ASP A 487 -2.59 -14.22 13.57
C ASP A 487 -3.82 -14.37 14.44
#